data_774b531e63fdd0394e5fd947b9955a54
#
_entry.id   774b531e63fdd0394e5fd947b9955a54
#
_cell.length_a   1.000
_cell.length_b   1.000
_cell.length_c   1.000
_cell.angle_alpha   90.00
_cell.angle_beta   90.00
_cell.angle_gamma   90.00
#
_symmetry.space_group_name_H-M   'P 1'
#
loop_
_entity.id
_entity.type
_entity.pdbx_description
1 polymer ?
#
loop_
_entity_poly.entity_id
_entity_poly.type
_entity_poly.pdbx_seq_one_letter_code
_entity_poly.pdbx_strand_id
1 'polypeptide(L)'
;MKTYLCPFIDGRKPTISKAPVNQSAHIGSNVTFNCTVRGDPAPTVNWTKDGKLLPFNQKVLTSLPMGESQLVIRGVRMDDTGKYRCVASNSMGTQKSRAAALLVLGKVMH
;
A
#
# COMPACT_ATOMS: atom_id res chain seq x y z
N MET A 1 -22.74 24.17 26.32
CA MET A 1 -22.60 23.82 25.79
C MET A 1 -22.10 23.27 24.95
N LYS A 2 -21.83 23.05 24.66
CA LYS A 2 -21.50 22.57 23.94
C LYS A 2 -21.26 22.04 23.12
N THR A 3 -21.10 21.91 22.63
CA THR A 3 -20.85 21.36 21.98
C THR A 3 -20.36 21.08 21.05
N TYR A 4 -20.00 21.20 20.60
CA TYR A 4 -19.60 20.91 19.86
C TYR A 4 -19.03 20.36 19.27
N LEU A 5 -18.59 20.34 18.96
CA LEU A 5 -17.98 19.78 18.54
C LEU A 5 -17.98 18.88 17.97
N CYS A 6 -18.32 18.74 17.74
CA CYS A 6 -18.47 17.65 17.43
C CYS A 6 -18.23 16.98 16.21
N PRO A 7 -18.20 17.40 15.06
CA PRO A 7 -18.02 16.61 13.88
C PRO A 7 -16.73 15.89 13.86
N PHE A 8 -15.79 16.39 14.52
CA PHE A 8 -14.54 15.73 14.50
C PHE A 8 -14.53 14.51 15.29
N ILE A 9 -15.49 14.42 16.18
CA ILE A 9 -15.59 13.27 16.99
C ILE A 9 -15.89 12.09 16.17
N ASP A 10 -16.45 12.32 15.00
CA ASP A 10 -16.81 11.22 14.14
C ASP A 10 -15.68 10.74 13.26
N GLY A 11 -14.47 11.06 13.64
CA GLY A 11 -13.33 10.55 12.91
C GLY A 11 -13.38 9.04 12.80
N ARG A 12 -12.86 8.52 11.74
CA ARG A 12 -12.85 7.09 11.48
C ARG A 12 -11.44 6.59 11.28
N LYS A 13 -11.17 5.47 11.91
CA LYS A 13 -9.90 4.81 11.70
C LYS A 13 -9.77 4.40 10.25
N PRO A 14 -8.57 4.29 9.74
CA PRO A 14 -8.39 3.82 8.38
C PRO A 14 -8.92 2.41 8.21
N THR A 15 -9.57 2.17 7.09
CA THR A 15 -9.96 0.83 6.69
C THR A 15 -9.42 0.61 5.29
N ILE A 16 -9.14 -0.65 4.98
CA ILE A 16 -8.62 -1.02 3.67
C ILE A 16 -9.71 -1.82 2.98
N SER A 17 -10.34 -1.20 1.99
CA SER A 17 -11.44 -1.84 1.29
C SER A 17 -10.95 -2.77 0.20
N LYS A 18 -9.77 -2.50 -0.37
CA LYS A 18 -9.14 -3.40 -1.29
C LYS A 18 -7.69 -3.55 -0.92
N ALA A 19 -7.28 -4.77 -0.64
CA ALA A 19 -5.90 -5.08 -0.30
C ALA A 19 -5.15 -5.51 -1.55
N PRO A 20 -3.83 -5.36 -1.56
CA PRO A 20 -3.06 -5.86 -2.68
C PRO A 20 -3.14 -7.38 -2.77
N VAL A 21 -2.94 -7.90 -3.96
CA VAL A 21 -3.07 -9.34 -4.20
C VAL A 21 -1.73 -9.91 -4.63
N ASN A 22 -1.57 -11.21 -4.39
CA ASN A 22 -0.36 -11.92 -4.78
C ASN A 22 -0.15 -11.84 -6.29
N GLN A 23 1.09 -11.73 -6.68
CA GLN A 23 1.45 -11.68 -8.10
C GLN A 23 2.76 -12.40 -8.33
N SER A 24 2.94 -12.87 -9.55
CA SER A 24 4.24 -13.34 -10.00
C SER A 24 4.56 -12.62 -11.30
N ALA A 25 5.84 -12.44 -11.56
CA ALA A 25 6.29 -11.68 -12.74
C ALA A 25 7.67 -12.12 -13.14
N HIS A 26 7.96 -12.05 -14.42
CA HIS A 26 9.30 -12.33 -14.91
C HIS A 26 10.20 -11.13 -14.69
N ILE A 27 11.48 -11.40 -14.53
CA ILE A 27 12.48 -10.35 -14.42
C ILE A 27 12.31 -9.36 -15.56
N GLY A 28 12.33 -8.08 -15.21
CA GLY A 28 12.25 -7.01 -16.18
C GLY A 28 10.83 -6.52 -16.40
N SER A 29 9.82 -7.22 -15.93
CA SER A 29 8.43 -6.79 -16.07
C SER A 29 8.11 -5.68 -15.08
N ASN A 30 6.97 -5.06 -15.29
CA ASN A 30 6.46 -4.07 -14.35
C ASN A 30 5.34 -4.71 -13.53
N VAL A 31 5.30 -4.38 -12.24
CA VAL A 31 4.30 -4.92 -11.33
C VAL A 31 3.64 -3.75 -10.62
N THR A 32 2.34 -3.83 -10.43
CA THR A 32 1.60 -2.82 -9.71
C THR A 32 0.77 -3.49 -8.63
N PHE A 33 0.92 -3.02 -7.40
CA PHE A 33 0.04 -3.40 -6.31
C PHE A 33 -0.88 -2.23 -6.03
N ASN A 34 -2.13 -2.53 -5.76
CA ASN A 34 -3.13 -1.52 -5.48
C ASN A 34 -3.71 -1.70 -4.10
N CYS A 35 -4.05 -0.60 -3.47
CA CYS A 35 -4.63 -0.59 -2.16
C CYS A 35 -5.64 0.56 -2.12
N THR A 36 -6.87 0.29 -1.70
CA THR A 36 -7.87 1.32 -1.55
C THR A 36 -8.18 1.48 -0.08
N VAL A 37 -8.09 2.71 0.41
CA VAL A 37 -8.24 2.99 1.82
C VAL A 37 -9.31 4.04 2.03
N ARG A 38 -9.91 4.00 3.21
CA ARG A 38 -10.88 4.99 3.64
C ARG A 38 -10.58 5.36 5.07
N GLY A 39 -11.00 6.53 5.45
CA GLY A 39 -10.85 7.00 6.82
C GLY A 39 -11.11 8.48 6.87
N ASP A 40 -11.29 8.99 8.07
CA ASP A 40 -11.55 10.39 8.27
C ASP A 40 -10.80 10.84 9.51
N PRO A 41 -9.82 11.70 9.36
CA PRO A 41 -9.32 12.35 8.13
C PRO A 41 -8.77 11.35 7.11
N ALA A 42 -8.61 11.81 5.87
CA ALA A 42 -8.09 10.97 4.82
C ALA A 42 -6.74 10.38 5.22
N PRO A 43 -6.60 9.05 5.13
CA PRO A 43 -5.35 8.44 5.58
C PRO A 43 -4.20 8.70 4.62
N THR A 44 -3.00 8.71 5.17
CA THR A 44 -1.80 8.60 4.36
C THR A 44 -1.47 7.13 4.18
N VAL A 45 -0.86 6.79 3.07
CA VAL A 45 -0.56 5.40 2.76
C VAL A 45 0.93 5.26 2.52
N ASN A 46 1.51 4.27 3.18
CA ASN A 46 2.88 3.86 2.92
C ASN A 46 2.86 2.39 2.55
N TRP A 47 3.95 1.94 1.98
CA TRP A 47 4.08 0.55 1.59
C TRP A 47 5.29 -0.05 2.28
N THR A 48 5.17 -1.32 2.66
CA THR A 48 6.28 -2.05 3.26
C THR A 48 6.59 -3.28 2.43
N LYS A 49 7.84 -3.69 2.52
CA LYS A 49 8.29 -4.94 1.93
C LYS A 49 8.98 -5.73 3.02
N ASP A 50 8.49 -6.92 3.30
CA ASP A 50 9.03 -7.80 4.33
C ASP A 50 9.15 -7.07 5.68
N GLY A 51 8.16 -6.23 5.95
CA GLY A 51 8.09 -5.49 7.20
C GLY A 51 8.86 -4.20 7.24
N LYS A 52 9.59 -3.86 6.18
CA LYS A 52 10.38 -2.64 6.15
C LYS A 52 9.73 -1.61 5.25
N LEU A 53 9.75 -0.37 5.71
CA LEU A 53 9.16 0.71 4.97
C LEU A 53 9.93 0.94 3.68
N LEU A 54 9.21 1.02 2.57
CA LEU A 54 9.86 1.28 1.29
C LEU A 54 10.21 2.75 1.19
N PRO A 55 11.34 3.06 0.54
CA PRO A 55 11.74 4.44 0.35
C PRO A 55 10.68 5.20 -0.42
N PHE A 56 10.37 6.39 0.04
CA PHE A 56 9.31 7.18 -0.53
C PHE A 56 9.58 7.56 -1.97
N ASN A 57 10.83 7.78 -2.31
CA ASN A 57 11.18 8.27 -3.63
C ASN A 57 11.29 7.19 -4.69
N GLN A 58 10.96 5.94 -4.32
CA GLN A 58 11.08 4.88 -5.30
C GLN A 58 9.75 4.36 -5.67
N LYS A 59 9.34 4.19 -6.75
CA LYS A 59 8.33 3.29 -7.27
C LYS A 59 6.94 3.40 -6.62
N VAL A 60 6.70 4.37 -5.77
CA VAL A 60 5.40 4.50 -5.11
C VAL A 60 4.63 5.65 -5.72
N LEU A 61 3.44 5.37 -6.20
CA LEU A 61 2.54 6.39 -6.69
C LEU A 61 1.28 6.35 -5.84
N THR A 62 0.89 7.49 -5.34
CA THR A 62 -0.30 7.57 -4.52
C THR A 62 -1.27 8.53 -5.16
N SER A 63 -2.48 8.05 -5.35
CA SER A 63 -3.53 8.86 -5.92
C SER A 63 -4.54 9.15 -4.83
N LEU A 64 -4.37 10.29 -4.19
CA LEU A 64 -5.09 10.56 -3.00
C LEU A 64 -6.53 10.92 -3.14
N PRO A 65 -6.98 11.61 -4.17
CA PRO A 65 -8.38 12.02 -4.13
C PRO A 65 -9.35 10.87 -3.98
N MET A 66 -8.99 9.71 -4.46
CA MET A 66 -9.89 8.57 -4.42
C MET A 66 -9.55 7.56 -3.34
N GLY A 67 -8.57 7.86 -2.50
CA GLY A 67 -8.15 6.91 -1.48
C GLY A 67 -7.42 5.72 -2.04
N GLU A 68 -6.89 5.82 -3.23
CA GLU A 68 -6.17 4.72 -3.85
C GLU A 68 -4.68 4.96 -3.81
N SER A 69 -3.94 3.90 -3.55
CA SER A 69 -2.50 3.96 -3.56
C SER A 69 -1.98 2.83 -4.42
N GLN A 70 -1.00 3.13 -5.22
CA GLN A 70 -0.37 2.14 -6.08
C GLN A 70 1.11 2.09 -5.79
N LEU A 71 1.62 0.89 -5.66
CA LEU A 71 3.04 0.66 -5.64
C LEU A 71 3.41 0.10 -6.99
N VAL A 72 4.21 0.85 -7.74
CA VAL A 72 4.63 0.43 -9.07
C VAL A 72 6.10 0.06 -9.01
N ILE A 73 6.41 -1.16 -9.37
CA ILE A 73 7.79 -1.64 -9.43
C ILE A 73 8.11 -1.90 -10.88
N ARG A 74 8.99 -1.09 -11.42
CA ARG A 74 9.36 -1.20 -12.82
C ARG A 74 10.63 -2.00 -12.97
N GLY A 75 10.64 -2.89 -13.95
CA GLY A 75 11.82 -3.69 -14.19
C GLY A 75 12.18 -4.56 -13.00
N VAL A 76 11.23 -5.41 -12.58
CA VAL A 76 11.44 -6.20 -11.35
C VAL A 76 12.68 -7.03 -11.43
N ARG A 77 13.32 -7.19 -10.29
CA ARG A 77 14.54 -7.96 -10.12
C ARG A 77 14.28 -9.07 -9.12
N MET A 78 15.18 -10.02 -9.06
CA MET A 78 15.01 -11.15 -8.13
C MET A 78 14.88 -10.67 -6.69
N ASP A 79 15.57 -9.61 -6.32
CA ASP A 79 15.51 -9.13 -4.95
C ASP A 79 14.24 -8.33 -4.67
N ASP A 80 13.37 -8.13 -5.66
CA ASP A 80 12.05 -7.55 -5.40
C ASP A 80 11.05 -8.59 -4.89
N THR A 81 11.40 -9.87 -4.94
CA THR A 81 10.57 -10.92 -4.36
C THR A 81 10.38 -10.65 -2.87
N GLY A 82 9.16 -10.74 -2.40
CA GLY A 82 8.89 -10.50 -1.00
C GLY A 82 7.43 -10.31 -0.74
N LYS A 83 7.11 -9.88 0.47
CA LYS A 83 5.74 -9.65 0.90
C LYS A 83 5.51 -8.17 1.08
N TYR A 84 4.50 -7.68 0.42
CA TYR A 84 4.20 -6.25 0.38
C TYR A 84 2.89 -5.98 1.07
N ARG A 85 2.84 -4.87 1.80
CA ARG A 85 1.61 -4.43 2.46
C ARG A 85 1.46 -2.93 2.29
N CYS A 86 0.22 -2.47 2.20
CA CYS A 86 -0.03 -1.05 2.35
C CYS A 86 -0.39 -0.79 3.82
N VAL A 87 0.01 0.37 4.30
CA VAL A 87 -0.22 0.79 5.66
C VAL A 87 -0.90 2.15 5.61
N ALA A 88 -2.11 2.22 6.12
CA ALA A 88 -2.89 3.44 6.10
C ALA A 88 -2.96 4.02 7.50
N SER A 89 -2.71 5.30 7.63
CA SER A 89 -2.68 5.97 8.94
C SER A 89 -3.37 7.30 8.88
N ASN A 90 -4.10 7.61 9.93
CA ASN A 90 -4.60 8.96 10.17
C ASN A 90 -4.53 9.22 11.67
N SER A 91 -5.09 10.33 12.12
CA SER A 91 -5.03 10.67 13.54
C SER A 91 -5.82 9.71 14.42
N MET A 92 -6.67 8.89 13.83
CA MET A 92 -7.51 7.95 14.58
C MET A 92 -6.87 6.58 14.71
N GLY A 93 -5.85 6.26 13.93
CA GLY A 93 -5.21 4.96 14.03
C GLY A 93 -4.47 4.56 12.76
N THR A 94 -4.04 3.32 12.75
CA THR A 94 -3.26 2.75 11.65
C THR A 94 -3.81 1.38 11.32
N GLN A 95 -3.88 1.08 10.04
CA GLN A 95 -4.33 -0.22 9.55
C GLN A 95 -3.34 -0.74 8.53
N LYS A 96 -2.99 -2.01 8.64
CA LYS A 96 -2.11 -2.67 7.67
C LYS A 96 -2.91 -3.66 6.87
N SER A 97 -2.62 -3.76 5.58
CA SER A 97 -3.25 -4.78 4.76
C SER A 97 -2.62 -6.14 5.05
N ARG A 98 -3.30 -7.19 4.61
CA ARG A 98 -2.65 -8.49 4.57
C ARG A 98 -1.51 -8.41 3.55
N ALA A 99 -0.57 -9.34 3.67
CA ALA A 99 0.58 -9.35 2.81
C ALA A 99 0.20 -9.82 1.41
N ALA A 100 0.77 -9.18 0.42
CA ALA A 100 0.69 -9.62 -0.97
C ALA A 100 2.07 -10.09 -1.37
N ALA A 101 2.18 -11.32 -1.77
CA ALA A 101 3.47 -11.88 -2.15
C ALA A 101 3.77 -11.55 -3.60
N LEU A 102 4.99 -11.13 -3.86
CA LEU A 102 5.50 -10.98 -5.20
C LEU A 102 6.57 -12.05 -5.40
N LEU A 103 6.39 -12.87 -6.40
CA LEU A 103 7.39 -13.85 -6.79
C LEU A 103 7.96 -13.43 -8.13
N VAL A 104 9.25 -13.13 -8.16
CA VAL A 104 9.92 -12.75 -9.41
C VAL A 104 10.58 -13.98 -9.97
N LEU A 105 10.28 -14.26 -11.23
CA LEU A 105 10.76 -15.46 -11.90
C LEU A 105 11.92 -15.07 -12.81
N GLY A 106 13.03 -15.78 -12.63
CA GLY A 106 14.16 -15.58 -13.47
C GLY A 106 14.00 -16.30 -14.79
N LYS A 107 14.81 -15.91 -15.75
CA LYS A 107 14.82 -16.64 -17.00
C LYS A 107 15.49 -17.98 -16.80
N VAL A 108 14.97 -18.95 -17.49
CA VAL A 108 15.63 -20.25 -17.53
C VAL A 108 16.65 -20.18 -18.63
N MET A 109 17.88 -20.49 -18.27
CA MET A 109 18.97 -20.50 -19.22
C MET A 109 19.30 -21.92 -19.59
N HIS A 110 19.52 -22.15 -20.84
CA HIS A 110 19.88 -23.49 -21.29
C HIS A 110 21.06 -23.43 -22.21
#